data_1186a6d03ab22eddf96a7bdd31465068
#
_entry.id   1186a6d03ab22eddf96a7bdd31465068
#
_cell.length_a   1.000
_cell.length_b   1.000
_cell.length_c   1.000
_cell.angle_alpha   90.00
_cell.angle_beta   90.00
_cell.angle_gamma   90.00
#
_symmetry.space_group_name_H-M   'P 1'
#
loop_
_entity.id
_entity.type
_entity.pdbx_description
1 polymer ?
#
loop_
_entity_poly.entity_id
_entity_poly.type
_entity_poly.pdbx_seq_one_letter_code
_entity_poly.pdbx_strand_id
1 'polypeptide(L)'
;MRKLVGTFCLMLLPLWVAAQTPLEQLAKIQADENYIWGEGRNTTDSKANQGALNDLISKISVTVQSETNLDMQQINDGDKIDSKTAMEAVVRTYSAGSLNNTKSLWISHEPEAYVVRYIHKSELEKVFQEREDRILSYVYTAQNAERESRVDDALRNYYWALCLLKSLQHPNAVKIDQDGIKQTLTVWIPEQINHILGNIKTEIAKVEENVVDLLITYKGKPVTSLDFRFMDGMNYSFVNSAKDGLSQIDLHPGTPTDKLQLKYEYEFAGQMRQDRELEMVAEVFNPTPFPKATVVINGPKKKEMKATQEKFEETVKSMSLAEHATAVQQPEDYAQVINNILGAIKAKNYGSVQDYFTEGGFDMFTRLINYGTASILGTPNLNFYQLGDRVICRSVPMKFAFKNNNRSFVEDVTFTFGADRKIESIAFGLDKAARDDIFNREAAGWTDSIRMVIATFLENYKTAFALKRADYIKSIFDDDAIIIVGHVIKKAQKSAENSKYLDNEMVKHTRLSKQEYIRNVERSFKSNQFINIRFTDNDVKKMGVGADTYGIQIHQDYYSSSYSDTGYLFLMVDLNDIDQPCIKVRTWQPKRDPNINSTFDKSDRYYGLIYGGNF
;
A
#
# COMPACT_ATOMS: atom_id res chain seq x y z
N MET A 1 71.07 54.29 9.56
CA MET A 1 70.49 53.21 8.72
C MET A 1 68.99 53.38 8.71
N ARG A 2 68.44 53.96 7.68
CA ARG A 2 66.98 54.21 7.46
C ARG A 2 66.40 53.00 6.76
N LYS A 3 65.39 52.34 7.34
CA LYS A 3 64.61 51.33 6.66
C LYS A 3 63.37 51.98 6.01
N LEU A 4 63.31 51.89 4.71
CA LEU A 4 62.10 52.20 3.91
C LEU A 4 61.07 51.07 4.16
N VAL A 5 59.88 51.45 4.59
CA VAL A 5 58.69 50.59 4.59
C VAL A 5 57.88 50.99 3.37
N GLY A 6 57.87 50.12 2.36
CA GLY A 6 57.02 50.27 1.18
C GLY A 6 55.59 49.76 1.50
N THR A 7 54.64 50.70 1.49
CA THR A 7 53.20 50.38 1.62
C THR A 7 52.67 49.93 0.26
N PHE A 8 52.37 48.64 0.13
CA PHE A 8 51.71 48.05 -1.04
C PHE A 8 50.18 48.27 -0.91
N CYS A 9 49.64 49.26 -1.59
CA CYS A 9 48.23 49.53 -1.65
C CYS A 9 47.59 48.54 -2.64
N LEU A 10 47.01 47.45 -2.14
CA LEU A 10 46.19 46.54 -2.95
C LEU A 10 44.84 47.22 -3.24
N MET A 11 44.68 47.72 -4.46
CA MET A 11 43.36 48.15 -5.00
C MET A 11 42.47 46.90 -5.13
N LEU A 12 41.60 46.65 -4.18
CA LEU A 12 40.44 45.79 -4.33
C LEU A 12 39.45 46.49 -5.27
N LEU A 13 39.50 46.13 -6.56
CA LEU A 13 38.41 46.41 -7.49
C LEU A 13 37.19 45.55 -7.04
N PRO A 14 36.02 46.16 -6.73
CA PRO A 14 34.81 45.39 -6.53
C PRO A 14 34.43 44.80 -7.89
N LEU A 15 34.50 43.46 -8.01
CA LEU A 15 33.82 42.75 -9.09
C LEU A 15 32.31 42.97 -8.88
N TRP A 16 31.78 43.98 -9.53
CA TRP A 16 30.36 44.14 -9.74
C TRP A 16 29.93 43.00 -10.66
N VAL A 17 29.44 41.90 -10.07
CA VAL A 17 28.59 40.97 -10.78
C VAL A 17 27.31 41.75 -11.08
N ALA A 18 27.21 42.32 -12.28
CA ALA A 18 26.00 42.96 -12.71
C ALA A 18 24.87 41.92 -12.70
N ALA A 19 23.97 42.04 -11.73
CA ALA A 19 22.75 41.22 -11.71
C ALA A 19 22.02 41.51 -13.03
N GLN A 20 21.81 40.46 -13.83
CA GLN A 20 21.10 40.57 -15.10
C GLN A 20 19.70 41.12 -14.88
N THR A 21 19.28 42.06 -15.66
CA THR A 21 17.92 42.57 -15.60
C THR A 21 16.92 41.48 -16.00
N PRO A 22 15.67 41.49 -15.48
CA PRO A 22 14.66 40.53 -15.89
C PRO A 22 14.44 40.46 -17.42
N LEU A 23 14.58 41.55 -18.11
CA LEU A 23 14.47 41.61 -19.60
C LEU A 23 15.64 40.90 -20.29
N GLU A 24 16.86 41.05 -19.80
CA GLU A 24 18.02 40.32 -20.32
C GLU A 24 17.91 38.81 -20.06
N GLN A 25 17.38 38.40 -18.90
CA GLN A 25 17.11 37.02 -18.62
C GLN A 25 16.01 36.46 -19.53
N LEU A 26 14.95 37.22 -19.76
CA LEU A 26 13.89 36.86 -20.68
C LEU A 26 14.43 36.64 -22.10
N ALA A 27 15.24 37.59 -22.62
CA ALA A 27 15.83 37.46 -23.94
C ALA A 27 16.69 36.18 -24.10
N LYS A 28 17.41 35.79 -23.06
CA LYS A 28 18.16 34.52 -23.04
C LYS A 28 17.26 33.31 -23.09
N ILE A 29 16.20 33.28 -22.27
CA ILE A 29 15.23 32.16 -22.23
C ILE A 29 14.55 32.02 -23.59
N GLN A 30 14.19 33.14 -24.23
CA GLN A 30 13.52 33.14 -25.53
C GLN A 30 14.44 32.76 -26.71
N ALA A 31 15.73 33.04 -26.60
CA ALA A 31 16.73 32.70 -27.62
C ALA A 31 17.27 31.27 -27.53
N ASP A 32 17.08 30.59 -26.40
CA ASP A 32 17.59 29.24 -26.17
C ASP A 32 16.49 28.20 -26.46
N GLU A 33 16.69 27.43 -27.52
CA GLU A 33 15.76 26.36 -27.97
C GLU A 33 15.57 25.26 -26.94
N ASN A 34 16.43 25.18 -25.91
CA ASN A 34 16.29 24.20 -24.82
C ASN A 34 15.25 24.63 -23.78
N TYR A 35 14.70 25.83 -23.85
CA TYR A 35 13.63 26.27 -22.98
C TYR A 35 12.27 26.24 -23.69
N ILE A 36 11.28 25.77 -22.98
CA ILE A 36 9.86 25.95 -23.30
C ILE A 36 9.36 27.03 -22.34
N TRP A 37 8.71 28.07 -22.88
CA TRP A 37 8.24 29.19 -22.07
C TRP A 37 6.86 29.66 -22.50
N GLY A 38 6.10 30.16 -21.51
CA GLY A 38 4.79 30.78 -21.71
C GLY A 38 4.73 32.12 -21.02
N GLU A 39 4.00 33.05 -21.58
CA GLU A 39 3.85 34.40 -21.05
C GLU A 39 2.42 34.71 -20.63
N GLY A 40 2.29 35.58 -19.63
CA GLY A 40 1.00 36.06 -19.17
C GLY A 40 1.07 37.51 -18.76
N ARG A 41 0.10 38.30 -19.25
CA ARG A 41 -0.08 39.72 -18.93
C ARG A 41 -1.48 39.96 -18.46
N ASN A 42 -1.64 40.65 -17.32
CA ASN A 42 -2.95 41.02 -16.81
C ASN A 42 -2.84 42.19 -15.83
N THR A 43 -3.98 42.66 -15.36
CA THR A 43 -4.03 43.73 -14.34
C THR A 43 -3.65 43.21 -12.94
N THR A 44 -3.67 41.91 -12.70
CA THR A 44 -3.31 41.30 -11.42
C THR A 44 -2.25 40.22 -11.59
N ASP A 45 -1.34 40.09 -10.62
CA ASP A 45 -0.29 39.09 -10.60
C ASP A 45 -0.85 37.67 -10.73
N SER A 46 -1.93 37.35 -10.02
CA SER A 46 -2.57 36.05 -10.06
C SER A 46 -3.05 35.67 -11.47
N LYS A 47 -3.74 36.57 -12.16
CA LYS A 47 -4.25 36.32 -13.53
C LYS A 47 -3.13 36.26 -14.55
N ALA A 48 -2.10 37.10 -14.42
CA ALA A 48 -0.93 37.07 -15.28
C ALA A 48 -0.20 35.73 -15.13
N ASN A 49 0.04 35.27 -13.89
CA ASN A 49 0.69 33.99 -13.63
C ASN A 49 -0.13 32.80 -14.17
N GLN A 50 -1.45 32.83 -14.05
CA GLN A 50 -2.32 31.81 -14.64
C GLN A 50 -2.26 31.79 -16.17
N GLY A 51 -2.23 32.99 -16.80
CA GLY A 51 -2.07 33.13 -18.25
C GLY A 51 -0.76 32.53 -18.75
N ALA A 52 0.36 32.86 -18.08
CA ALA A 52 1.68 32.33 -18.39
C ALA A 52 1.75 30.82 -18.26
N LEU A 53 1.11 30.27 -17.21
CA LEU A 53 1.06 28.83 -16.99
C LEU A 53 0.27 28.11 -18.08
N ASN A 54 -0.88 28.64 -18.47
CA ASN A 54 -1.70 28.07 -19.54
C ASN A 54 -0.98 28.08 -20.90
N ASP A 55 -0.27 29.18 -21.23
CA ASP A 55 0.54 29.27 -22.46
C ASP A 55 1.70 28.27 -22.44
N LEU A 56 2.39 28.14 -21.29
CA LEU A 56 3.46 27.14 -21.11
C LEU A 56 2.93 25.69 -21.27
N ILE A 57 1.80 25.37 -20.65
CA ILE A 57 1.16 24.05 -20.78
C ILE A 57 0.84 23.73 -22.24
N SER A 58 0.29 24.71 -22.97
CA SER A 58 -0.01 24.54 -24.39
C SER A 58 1.25 24.21 -25.21
N LYS A 59 2.35 24.89 -24.94
CA LYS A 59 3.63 24.65 -25.63
C LYS A 59 4.29 23.34 -25.24
N ILE A 60 4.25 22.97 -23.95
CA ILE A 60 4.68 21.64 -23.49
C ILE A 60 3.85 20.55 -24.20
N SER A 61 2.54 20.73 -24.27
CA SER A 61 1.65 19.79 -24.92
C SER A 61 2.01 19.57 -26.39
N VAL A 62 2.30 20.65 -27.13
CA VAL A 62 2.75 20.60 -28.53
C VAL A 62 4.10 19.88 -28.63
N THR A 63 5.04 20.15 -27.72
CA THR A 63 6.36 19.51 -27.70
C THR A 63 6.21 18.01 -27.44
N VAL A 64 5.48 17.62 -26.40
CA VAL A 64 5.22 16.21 -26.08
C VAL A 64 4.54 15.51 -27.25
N GLN A 65 3.54 16.15 -27.87
CA GLN A 65 2.83 15.59 -29.02
C GLN A 65 3.75 15.38 -30.24
N SER A 66 4.66 16.33 -30.50
CA SER A 66 5.60 16.21 -31.62
C SER A 66 6.68 15.16 -31.41
N GLU A 67 7.08 14.93 -30.16
CA GLU A 67 8.09 13.94 -29.78
C GLU A 67 7.47 12.54 -29.56
N THR A 68 6.17 12.45 -29.32
CA THR A 68 5.48 11.18 -29.08
C THR A 68 5.10 10.53 -30.40
N ASN A 69 5.96 9.67 -30.91
CA ASN A 69 5.61 8.72 -31.98
C ASN A 69 4.80 7.57 -31.36
N LEU A 70 3.56 7.84 -31.00
CA LEU A 70 2.62 6.77 -30.67
C LEU A 70 2.46 5.91 -31.92
N ASP A 71 3.08 4.76 -31.94
CA ASP A 71 2.86 3.77 -32.98
C ASP A 71 1.44 3.21 -32.79
N MET A 72 0.49 3.88 -33.43
CA MET A 72 -0.96 3.68 -33.28
C MET A 72 -1.39 2.26 -33.63
N GLN A 73 -0.54 1.52 -34.36
CA GLN A 73 -0.80 0.11 -34.66
C GLN A 73 -0.63 -0.80 -33.44
N GLN A 74 0.14 -0.40 -32.43
CA GLN A 74 0.39 -1.19 -31.22
C GLN A 74 -0.66 -0.98 -30.12
N ILE A 75 -1.40 0.12 -30.16
CA ILE A 75 -2.53 0.37 -29.24
C ILE A 75 -3.77 -0.43 -29.66
N ASN A 76 -3.82 -0.87 -30.89
CA ASN A 76 -4.98 -1.58 -31.51
C ASN A 76 -5.09 -3.08 -31.14
N ASP A 77 -4.58 -3.50 -29.99
CA ASP A 77 -4.76 -4.88 -29.53
C ASP A 77 -6.16 -5.04 -28.90
N GLY A 78 -7.20 -4.91 -29.75
CA GLY A 78 -8.58 -5.28 -29.44
C GLY A 78 -9.47 -4.19 -28.83
N ASP A 79 -8.93 -3.11 -28.29
CA ASP A 79 -9.70 -2.01 -27.72
C ASP A 79 -9.77 -0.83 -28.69
N LYS A 80 -10.99 -0.36 -28.96
CA LYS A 80 -11.28 0.82 -29.79
C LYS A 80 -10.93 2.12 -29.05
N ILE A 81 -9.66 2.29 -28.62
CA ILE A 81 -9.22 3.55 -28.06
C ILE A 81 -9.01 4.50 -29.26
N ASP A 82 -9.77 5.58 -29.27
CA ASP A 82 -9.54 6.67 -30.24
C ASP A 82 -8.13 7.23 -30.01
N SER A 83 -7.32 7.18 -31.07
CA SER A 83 -5.93 7.62 -31.07
C SER A 83 -5.75 9.07 -30.55
N LYS A 84 -6.74 9.92 -30.80
CA LYS A 84 -6.76 11.29 -30.31
C LYS A 84 -6.93 11.34 -28.79
N THR A 85 -7.82 10.55 -28.23
CA THR A 85 -8.05 10.46 -26.79
C THR A 85 -6.82 9.90 -26.05
N ALA A 86 -6.14 8.92 -26.64
CA ALA A 86 -4.88 8.38 -26.11
C ALA A 86 -3.78 9.44 -26.09
N MET A 87 -3.60 10.17 -27.18
CA MET A 87 -2.62 11.26 -27.26
C MET A 87 -2.92 12.37 -26.26
N GLU A 88 -4.18 12.81 -26.15
CA GLU A 88 -4.59 13.81 -25.17
C GLU A 88 -4.30 13.39 -23.73
N ALA A 89 -4.48 12.11 -23.40
CA ALA A 89 -4.16 11.59 -22.07
C ALA A 89 -2.65 11.59 -21.80
N VAL A 90 -1.83 11.14 -22.74
CA VAL A 90 -0.36 11.19 -22.62
C VAL A 90 0.08 12.64 -22.40
N VAL A 91 -0.32 13.55 -23.26
CA VAL A 91 0.02 14.98 -23.15
C VAL A 91 -0.42 15.56 -21.81
N ARG A 92 -1.63 15.23 -21.35
CA ARG A 92 -2.18 15.69 -20.07
C ARG A 92 -1.35 15.21 -18.89
N THR A 93 -0.98 13.93 -18.85
CA THR A 93 -0.22 13.34 -17.74
C THR A 93 1.20 13.89 -17.67
N TYR A 94 1.87 14.07 -18.82
CA TYR A 94 3.21 14.65 -18.87
C TYR A 94 3.21 16.14 -18.55
N SER A 95 2.25 16.88 -19.06
CA SER A 95 2.12 18.31 -18.74
C SER A 95 1.89 18.52 -17.24
N ALA A 96 1.07 17.68 -16.60
CA ALA A 96 0.86 17.74 -15.16
C ALA A 96 2.14 17.43 -14.37
N GLY A 97 2.92 16.42 -14.77
CA GLY A 97 4.18 16.05 -14.12
C GLY A 97 5.26 17.14 -14.26
N SER A 98 5.35 17.78 -15.43
CA SER A 98 6.39 18.80 -15.69
C SER A 98 6.14 20.15 -15.00
N LEU A 99 4.91 20.46 -14.59
CA LEU A 99 4.56 21.74 -13.95
C LEU A 99 5.28 21.99 -12.62
N ASN A 100 5.66 20.95 -11.90
CA ASN A 100 6.38 21.04 -10.63
C ASN A 100 7.77 21.67 -10.80
N ASN A 101 8.38 21.52 -11.97
CA ASN A 101 9.74 21.96 -12.27
C ASN A 101 9.77 23.30 -13.02
N THR A 102 8.62 23.96 -13.18
CA THR A 102 8.56 25.26 -13.86
C THR A 102 9.06 26.39 -12.98
N LYS A 103 9.79 27.33 -13.59
CA LYS A 103 10.26 28.56 -12.97
C LYS A 103 9.43 29.74 -13.45
N SER A 104 9.39 30.81 -12.66
CA SER A 104 8.73 32.08 -13.01
C SER A 104 9.72 33.21 -13.01
N LEU A 105 9.65 34.07 -14.05
CA LEU A 105 10.40 35.29 -14.17
C LEU A 105 9.41 36.46 -14.27
N TRP A 106 9.36 37.29 -13.23
CA TRP A 106 8.51 38.46 -13.16
C TRP A 106 9.22 39.65 -13.85
N ILE A 107 8.53 40.25 -14.81
CA ILE A 107 9.01 41.44 -15.50
C ILE A 107 8.41 42.69 -14.86
N SER A 108 7.11 42.64 -14.53
CA SER A 108 6.40 43.68 -13.80
C SER A 108 5.29 43.08 -12.93
N HIS A 109 4.86 43.81 -11.92
CA HIS A 109 3.76 43.48 -11.03
C HIS A 109 2.55 44.40 -11.29
N GLU A 110 1.46 44.17 -10.51
CA GLU A 110 0.27 44.99 -10.57
C GLU A 110 0.57 46.48 -10.56
N PRO A 111 -0.16 47.33 -11.34
CA PRO A 111 -1.38 47.03 -12.11
C PRO A 111 -1.15 46.50 -13.54
N GLU A 112 0.07 46.41 -14.00
CA GLU A 112 0.45 45.87 -15.31
C GLU A 112 1.36 44.65 -15.11
N ALA A 113 0.81 43.60 -14.55
CA ALA A 113 1.53 42.38 -14.23
C ALA A 113 1.94 41.63 -15.51
N TYR A 114 3.25 41.35 -15.62
CA TYR A 114 3.83 40.56 -16.70
C TYR A 114 4.78 39.51 -16.10
N VAL A 115 4.49 38.24 -16.35
CA VAL A 115 5.30 37.12 -15.90
C VAL A 115 5.53 36.14 -17.05
N VAL A 116 6.70 35.53 -17.06
CA VAL A 116 7.04 34.42 -17.96
C VAL A 116 7.29 33.18 -17.11
N ARG A 117 6.60 32.11 -17.44
CA ARG A 117 6.89 30.77 -16.89
C ARG A 117 7.70 29.98 -17.90
N TYR A 118 8.67 29.24 -17.43
CA TYR A 118 9.55 28.47 -18.30
C TYR A 118 10.04 27.19 -17.64
N ILE A 119 10.40 26.23 -18.49
CA ILE A 119 11.00 24.94 -18.10
C ILE A 119 12.11 24.60 -19.09
N HIS A 120 13.19 24.03 -18.62
CA HIS A 120 14.22 23.48 -19.50
C HIS A 120 13.78 22.10 -20.00
N LYS A 121 14.02 21.76 -21.28
CA LYS A 121 13.61 20.46 -21.87
C LYS A 121 14.15 19.25 -21.10
N SER A 122 15.36 19.36 -20.53
CA SER A 122 15.91 18.29 -19.68
C SER A 122 15.08 17.98 -18.43
N GLU A 123 14.30 18.95 -17.93
CA GLU A 123 13.36 18.70 -16.82
C GLU A 123 12.13 17.90 -17.30
N LEU A 124 11.73 18.10 -18.56
CA LEU A 124 10.69 17.27 -19.17
C LEU A 124 11.20 15.84 -19.39
N GLU A 125 12.42 15.66 -19.87
CA GLU A 125 13.07 14.34 -20.01
C GLU A 125 13.13 13.59 -18.69
N LYS A 126 13.39 14.28 -17.56
CA LYS A 126 13.34 13.67 -16.23
C LYS A 126 11.97 13.08 -15.88
N VAL A 127 10.88 13.74 -16.26
CA VAL A 127 9.52 13.22 -16.02
C VAL A 127 9.31 11.92 -16.78
N PHE A 128 9.83 11.79 -18.00
CA PHE A 128 9.78 10.53 -18.74
C PHE A 128 10.61 9.44 -18.05
N GLN A 129 11.83 9.77 -17.63
CA GLN A 129 12.71 8.83 -16.92
C GLN A 129 12.10 8.38 -15.59
N GLU A 130 11.55 9.30 -14.82
CA GLU A 130 10.86 8.97 -13.55
C GLU A 130 9.68 8.01 -13.78
N ARG A 131 8.97 8.13 -14.91
CA ARG A 131 7.90 7.19 -15.27
C ARG A 131 8.46 5.81 -15.63
N GLU A 132 9.55 5.73 -16.39
CA GLU A 132 10.23 4.46 -16.69
C GLU A 132 10.71 3.77 -15.42
N ASP A 133 11.35 4.51 -14.52
CA ASP A 133 11.82 4.01 -13.22
C ASP A 133 10.66 3.47 -12.38
N ARG A 134 9.50 4.14 -12.41
CA ARG A 134 8.29 3.69 -11.73
C ARG A 134 7.74 2.41 -12.34
N ILE A 135 7.71 2.29 -13.66
CA ILE A 135 7.30 1.06 -14.35
C ILE A 135 8.18 -0.11 -13.92
N LEU A 136 9.50 0.09 -13.93
CA LEU A 136 10.46 -0.93 -13.48
C LEU A 136 10.26 -1.28 -12.00
N SER A 137 10.00 -0.29 -11.15
CA SER A 137 9.71 -0.50 -9.74
C SER A 137 8.47 -1.38 -9.54
N TYR A 138 7.38 -1.12 -10.26
CA TYR A 138 6.20 -1.99 -10.22
C TYR A 138 6.51 -3.41 -10.71
N VAL A 139 7.30 -3.55 -11.77
CA VAL A 139 7.70 -4.86 -12.29
C VAL A 139 8.49 -5.66 -11.25
N TYR A 140 9.49 -5.05 -10.59
CA TYR A 140 10.26 -5.73 -9.55
C TYR A 140 9.41 -6.06 -8.32
N THR A 141 8.50 -5.16 -7.95
CA THR A 141 7.54 -5.42 -6.85
C THR A 141 6.64 -6.61 -7.20
N ALA A 142 6.17 -6.70 -8.45
CA ALA A 142 5.36 -7.81 -8.91
C ALA A 142 6.13 -9.14 -8.89
N GLN A 143 7.39 -9.15 -9.33
CA GLN A 143 8.24 -10.34 -9.28
C GLN A 143 8.48 -10.83 -7.84
N ASN A 144 8.70 -9.91 -6.91
CA ASN A 144 8.87 -10.25 -5.50
C ASN A 144 7.58 -10.84 -4.92
N ALA A 145 6.44 -10.20 -5.19
CA ALA A 145 5.14 -10.70 -4.76
C ALA A 145 4.83 -12.10 -5.33
N GLU A 146 5.15 -12.33 -6.61
CA GLU A 146 4.97 -13.64 -7.24
C GLU A 146 5.80 -14.73 -6.55
N ARG A 147 7.06 -14.44 -6.22
CA ARG A 147 7.94 -15.40 -5.50
C ARG A 147 7.38 -15.80 -4.14
N GLU A 148 6.70 -14.88 -3.49
CA GLU A 148 6.06 -15.08 -2.19
C GLU A 148 4.62 -15.62 -2.30
N SER A 149 4.16 -15.93 -3.53
CA SER A 149 2.78 -16.36 -3.79
C SER A 149 1.71 -15.34 -3.35
N ARG A 150 2.08 -14.05 -3.24
CA ARG A 150 1.15 -12.92 -3.12
C ARG A 150 0.62 -12.56 -4.50
N VAL A 151 -0.33 -13.37 -4.96
CA VAL A 151 -0.75 -13.39 -6.36
C VAL A 151 -1.52 -12.13 -6.75
N ASP A 152 -2.35 -11.62 -5.85
CA ASP A 152 -3.07 -10.35 -6.01
C ASP A 152 -2.11 -9.17 -6.17
N ASP A 153 -1.07 -9.08 -5.32
CA ASP A 153 -0.05 -8.04 -5.41
C ASP A 153 0.75 -8.12 -6.71
N ALA A 154 1.11 -9.34 -7.14
CA ALA A 154 1.82 -9.55 -8.39
C ALA A 154 0.99 -9.09 -9.60
N LEU A 155 -0.26 -9.54 -9.69
CA LEU A 155 -1.18 -9.15 -10.77
C LEU A 155 -1.41 -7.64 -10.81
N ARG A 156 -1.65 -7.02 -9.65
CA ARG A 156 -1.85 -5.59 -9.50
C ARG A 156 -0.68 -4.79 -10.04
N ASN A 157 0.52 -5.09 -9.57
CA ASN A 157 1.71 -4.34 -9.95
C ASN A 157 2.08 -4.53 -11.43
N TYR A 158 1.95 -5.74 -11.98
CA TYR A 158 2.13 -5.96 -13.42
C TYR A 158 1.10 -5.19 -14.25
N TYR A 159 -0.17 -5.19 -13.85
CA TYR A 159 -1.20 -4.46 -14.56
C TYR A 159 -0.97 -2.96 -14.53
N TRP A 160 -0.58 -2.39 -13.38
CA TRP A 160 -0.27 -0.97 -13.26
C TRP A 160 0.97 -0.58 -14.07
N ALA A 161 2.01 -1.42 -14.05
CA ALA A 161 3.18 -1.24 -14.92
C ALA A 161 2.77 -1.21 -16.40
N LEU A 162 1.89 -2.12 -16.82
CA LEU A 162 1.41 -2.19 -18.20
C LEU A 162 0.61 -0.95 -18.61
N CYS A 163 -0.24 -0.42 -17.72
CA CYS A 163 -0.97 0.82 -17.97
C CYS A 163 -0.01 1.99 -18.20
N LEU A 164 0.95 2.21 -17.29
CA LEU A 164 1.94 3.28 -17.43
C LEU A 164 2.82 3.09 -18.66
N LEU A 165 3.24 1.86 -18.94
CA LEU A 165 4.07 1.53 -20.09
C LEU A 165 3.42 1.95 -21.41
N LYS A 166 2.11 1.69 -21.56
CA LYS A 166 1.34 2.10 -22.76
C LYS A 166 1.26 3.61 -22.93
N SER A 167 1.53 4.40 -21.91
CA SER A 167 1.53 5.86 -21.95
C SER A 167 2.91 6.48 -22.25
N LEU A 168 3.95 5.68 -22.45
CA LEU A 168 5.28 6.19 -22.83
C LEU A 168 5.34 6.55 -24.31
N GLN A 169 6.28 7.45 -24.66
CA GLN A 169 6.60 7.79 -26.06
C GLN A 169 7.10 6.58 -26.85
N HIS A 170 7.96 5.77 -26.23
CA HIS A 170 8.60 4.60 -26.81
C HIS A 170 8.43 3.38 -25.91
N PRO A 171 7.21 2.84 -25.76
CA PRO A 171 6.94 1.75 -24.81
C PRO A 171 7.80 0.50 -25.08
N ASN A 172 8.17 0.25 -26.35
CA ASN A 172 9.02 -0.88 -26.72
C ASN A 172 10.51 -0.68 -26.43
N ALA A 173 10.94 0.52 -26.09
CA ALA A 173 12.32 0.80 -25.69
C ALA A 173 12.61 0.28 -24.28
N VAL A 174 11.59 0.21 -23.42
CA VAL A 174 11.75 -0.25 -22.03
C VAL A 174 11.89 -1.75 -21.98
N LYS A 175 13.00 -2.21 -21.40
CA LYS A 175 13.38 -3.62 -21.33
C LYS A 175 13.75 -4.01 -19.93
N ILE A 176 13.52 -5.28 -19.61
CA ILE A 176 14.00 -5.93 -18.39
C ILE A 176 15.05 -6.96 -18.76
N ASP A 177 16.09 -7.06 -17.93
CA ASP A 177 17.07 -8.14 -18.04
C ASP A 177 16.59 -9.34 -17.22
N GLN A 178 16.44 -10.48 -17.87
CA GLN A 178 16.10 -11.76 -17.26
C GLN A 178 17.19 -12.76 -17.63
N ASP A 179 18.05 -13.06 -16.67
CA ASP A 179 19.16 -14.02 -16.84
C ASP A 179 20.05 -13.73 -18.06
N GLY A 180 20.36 -12.46 -18.32
CA GLY A 180 21.17 -12.00 -19.44
C GLY A 180 20.40 -11.81 -20.76
N ILE A 181 19.08 -12.03 -20.77
CA ILE A 181 18.23 -11.82 -21.94
C ILE A 181 17.37 -10.58 -21.73
N LYS A 182 17.55 -9.57 -22.59
CA LYS A 182 16.74 -8.34 -22.57
C LYS A 182 15.38 -8.60 -23.21
N GLN A 183 14.33 -8.53 -22.39
CA GLN A 183 12.94 -8.69 -22.79
C GLN A 183 12.22 -7.35 -22.88
N THR A 184 11.45 -7.14 -23.94
CA THR A 184 10.63 -5.92 -24.11
C THR A 184 9.39 -6.00 -23.23
N LEU A 185 9.19 -5.01 -22.36
CA LEU A 185 8.14 -5.07 -21.32
C LEU A 185 6.71 -5.12 -21.90
N THR A 186 6.45 -4.51 -23.07
CA THR A 186 5.13 -4.53 -23.72
C THR A 186 4.65 -5.95 -24.08
N VAL A 187 5.58 -6.87 -24.30
CA VAL A 187 5.29 -8.29 -24.57
C VAL A 187 5.40 -9.10 -23.29
N TRP A 188 6.45 -8.88 -22.53
CA TRP A 188 6.79 -9.67 -21.36
C TRP A 188 5.76 -9.54 -20.23
N ILE A 189 5.25 -8.32 -19.91
CA ILE A 189 4.27 -8.15 -18.83
C ILE A 189 2.97 -8.90 -19.11
N PRO A 190 2.32 -8.78 -20.29
CA PRO A 190 1.14 -9.58 -20.60
C PRO A 190 1.38 -11.10 -20.51
N GLU A 191 2.57 -11.58 -20.90
CA GLU A 191 2.94 -12.98 -20.75
C GLU A 191 3.01 -13.38 -19.27
N GLN A 192 3.61 -12.53 -18.39
CA GLN A 192 3.65 -12.79 -16.95
C GLN A 192 2.26 -12.84 -16.34
N ILE A 193 1.39 -11.89 -16.66
CA ILE A 193 -0.01 -11.89 -16.19
C ILE A 193 -0.72 -13.19 -16.64
N ASN A 194 -0.61 -13.56 -17.91
CA ASN A 194 -1.21 -14.80 -18.43
C ASN A 194 -0.59 -16.06 -17.79
N HIS A 195 0.72 -16.03 -17.50
CA HIS A 195 1.40 -17.10 -16.80
C HIS A 195 0.85 -17.25 -15.37
N ILE A 196 0.75 -16.15 -14.62
CA ILE A 196 0.20 -16.17 -13.27
C ILE A 196 -1.23 -16.71 -13.29
N LEU A 197 -2.11 -16.11 -14.08
CA LEU A 197 -3.52 -16.52 -14.18
C LEU A 197 -3.68 -17.99 -14.59
N GLY A 198 -2.80 -18.49 -15.46
CA GLY A 198 -2.82 -19.88 -15.91
C GLY A 198 -2.30 -20.90 -14.88
N ASN A 199 -1.62 -20.45 -13.81
CA ASN A 199 -1.07 -21.30 -12.75
C ASN A 199 -1.87 -21.20 -11.43
N ILE A 200 -2.93 -20.40 -11.39
CA ILE A 200 -3.89 -20.39 -10.27
C ILE A 200 -4.81 -21.58 -10.44
N LYS A 201 -4.97 -22.37 -9.40
CA LYS A 201 -5.94 -23.46 -9.33
C LYS A 201 -6.84 -23.23 -8.14
N THR A 202 -8.14 -23.14 -8.38
CA THR A 202 -9.16 -23.06 -7.34
C THR A 202 -9.99 -24.33 -7.34
N GLU A 203 -10.14 -24.96 -6.18
CA GLU A 203 -10.84 -26.20 -5.98
C GLU A 203 -11.87 -26.05 -4.87
N ILE A 204 -13.04 -26.69 -5.05
CA ILE A 204 -14.07 -26.75 -4.02
C ILE A 204 -13.67 -27.80 -2.98
N ALA A 205 -13.48 -27.38 -1.74
CA ALA A 205 -13.12 -28.26 -0.63
C ALA A 205 -14.36 -28.81 0.08
N LYS A 206 -15.38 -27.95 0.27
CA LYS A 206 -16.61 -28.32 0.99
C LYS A 206 -17.78 -27.47 0.49
N VAL A 207 -18.96 -28.03 0.55
CA VAL A 207 -20.23 -27.33 0.31
C VAL A 207 -21.17 -27.66 1.45
N GLU A 208 -21.64 -26.66 2.17
CA GLU A 208 -22.69 -26.76 3.19
C GLU A 208 -23.76 -25.71 2.90
N GLU A 209 -24.94 -26.18 2.54
CA GLU A 209 -26.05 -25.31 2.09
C GLU A 209 -25.60 -24.34 0.98
N ASN A 210 -25.47 -23.06 1.32
CA ASN A 210 -25.04 -22.00 0.39
C ASN A 210 -23.59 -21.55 0.65
N VAL A 211 -22.87 -22.19 1.56
CA VAL A 211 -21.48 -21.86 1.92
C VAL A 211 -20.55 -22.83 1.21
N VAL A 212 -19.53 -22.29 0.54
CA VAL A 212 -18.55 -23.08 -0.21
C VAL A 212 -17.15 -22.73 0.27
N ASP A 213 -16.43 -23.72 0.79
CA ASP A 213 -15.02 -23.60 1.13
C ASP A 213 -14.16 -23.85 -0.13
N LEU A 214 -13.22 -22.97 -0.38
CA LEU A 214 -12.33 -23.00 -1.54
C LEU A 214 -10.88 -23.16 -1.10
N LEU A 215 -10.17 -24.10 -1.74
CA LEU A 215 -8.71 -24.19 -1.68
C LEU A 215 -8.13 -23.59 -2.94
N ILE A 216 -7.29 -22.57 -2.77
CA ILE A 216 -6.67 -21.83 -3.89
C ILE A 216 -5.15 -22.01 -3.83
N THR A 217 -4.59 -22.50 -4.92
CA THR A 217 -3.16 -22.75 -5.05
C THR A 217 -2.57 -22.02 -6.24
N TYR A 218 -1.30 -21.65 -6.12
CA TYR A 218 -0.47 -21.12 -7.19
C TYR A 218 0.77 -21.99 -7.36
N LYS A 219 0.99 -22.50 -8.58
CA LYS A 219 2.09 -23.46 -8.86
C LYS A 219 2.10 -24.65 -7.87
N GLY A 220 0.91 -25.10 -7.46
CA GLY A 220 0.74 -26.25 -6.55
C GLY A 220 0.96 -25.95 -5.05
N LYS A 221 1.25 -24.71 -4.66
CA LYS A 221 1.35 -24.28 -3.27
C LYS A 221 0.15 -23.38 -2.92
N PRO A 222 -0.32 -23.36 -1.66
CA PRO A 222 -1.32 -22.39 -1.23
C PRO A 222 -0.90 -20.96 -1.61
N VAL A 223 -1.84 -20.16 -2.14
CA VAL A 223 -1.57 -18.72 -2.35
C VAL A 223 -1.41 -18.04 -0.99
N THR A 224 -0.46 -17.13 -0.86
CA THR A 224 -0.38 -16.28 0.34
C THR A 224 -1.55 -15.32 0.38
N SER A 225 -1.85 -14.69 -0.78
CA SER A 225 -3.03 -13.85 -0.95
C SER A 225 -3.53 -13.87 -2.41
N LEU A 226 -4.86 -13.78 -2.57
CA LEU A 226 -5.51 -13.61 -3.87
C LEU A 226 -6.87 -12.95 -3.70
N ASP A 227 -7.13 -11.94 -4.51
CA ASP A 227 -8.44 -11.29 -4.60
C ASP A 227 -9.22 -11.82 -5.79
N PHE A 228 -10.50 -12.10 -5.58
CA PHE A 228 -11.38 -12.60 -6.64
C PHE A 228 -12.83 -12.21 -6.41
N ARG A 229 -13.64 -12.36 -7.44
CA ARG A 229 -15.11 -12.26 -7.41
C ARG A 229 -15.70 -13.56 -7.92
N PHE A 230 -16.91 -13.87 -7.52
CA PHE A 230 -17.65 -15.01 -8.05
C PHE A 230 -19.01 -14.56 -8.61
N MET A 231 -19.53 -15.33 -9.55
CA MET A 231 -20.86 -15.10 -10.09
C MET A 231 -21.89 -15.62 -9.09
N ASP A 232 -22.68 -14.71 -8.54
CA ASP A 232 -23.72 -15.02 -7.56
C ASP A 232 -25.11 -14.80 -8.21
N GLY A 233 -25.58 -15.82 -8.89
CA GLY A 233 -26.80 -15.73 -9.69
C GLY A 233 -26.58 -14.91 -10.98
N MET A 234 -26.98 -13.63 -10.99
CA MET A 234 -26.91 -12.77 -12.19
C MET A 234 -25.73 -11.80 -12.18
N ASN A 235 -25.11 -11.56 -11.03
CA ASN A 235 -24.08 -10.54 -10.88
C ASN A 235 -22.80 -11.12 -10.25
N TYR A 236 -21.67 -10.47 -10.52
CA TYR A 236 -20.46 -10.73 -9.76
C TYR A 236 -20.60 -10.19 -8.35
N SER A 237 -20.13 -10.99 -7.39
CA SER A 237 -20.02 -10.60 -5.98
C SER A 237 -19.11 -9.39 -5.79
N PHE A 238 -19.12 -8.83 -4.60
CA PHE A 238 -18.01 -8.00 -4.13
C PHE A 238 -16.69 -8.79 -4.12
N VAL A 239 -15.57 -8.08 -3.91
CA VAL A 239 -14.27 -8.72 -3.82
C VAL A 239 -14.19 -9.64 -2.60
N ASN A 240 -13.72 -10.85 -2.81
CA ASN A 240 -13.40 -11.83 -1.78
C ASN A 240 -11.90 -12.05 -1.79
N SER A 241 -11.27 -12.09 -0.62
CA SER A 241 -9.85 -12.38 -0.50
C SER A 241 -9.64 -13.78 0.04
N ALA A 242 -8.74 -14.51 -0.62
CA ALA A 242 -8.15 -15.73 -0.06
C ALA A 242 -6.87 -15.39 0.70
N LYS A 243 -6.61 -16.11 1.77
CA LYS A 243 -5.39 -16.01 2.57
C LYS A 243 -4.84 -17.41 2.87
N ASP A 244 -3.55 -17.60 2.66
CA ASP A 244 -2.86 -18.89 2.87
C ASP A 244 -3.56 -20.08 2.19
N GLY A 245 -4.09 -19.83 0.98
CA GLY A 245 -4.84 -20.81 0.19
C GLY A 245 -6.30 -21.00 0.58
N LEU A 246 -6.75 -20.42 1.68
CA LEU A 246 -8.08 -20.62 2.24
C LEU A 246 -9.02 -19.48 1.84
N SER A 247 -10.22 -19.82 1.39
CA SER A 247 -11.32 -18.88 1.22
C SER A 247 -12.66 -19.57 1.44
N GLN A 248 -13.67 -18.75 1.71
CA GLN A 248 -15.06 -19.20 1.84
C GLN A 248 -15.97 -18.18 1.17
N ILE A 249 -16.93 -18.65 0.39
CA ILE A 249 -17.94 -17.80 -0.26
C ILE A 249 -19.34 -18.20 0.21
N ASP A 250 -20.22 -17.19 0.32
CA ASP A 250 -21.64 -17.40 0.59
C ASP A 250 -22.40 -17.15 -0.72
N LEU A 251 -23.03 -18.17 -1.26
CA LEU A 251 -23.84 -18.08 -2.45
C LEU A 251 -25.27 -17.64 -2.10
N HIS A 252 -25.89 -16.90 -2.98
CA HIS A 252 -27.32 -16.62 -2.87
C HIS A 252 -28.13 -17.93 -2.91
N PRO A 253 -29.17 -18.10 -2.07
CA PRO A 253 -30.01 -19.28 -2.10
C PRO A 253 -30.52 -19.60 -3.52
N GLY A 254 -30.27 -20.84 -3.96
CA GLY A 254 -30.62 -21.30 -5.29
C GLY A 254 -29.54 -21.14 -6.36
N THR A 255 -28.38 -20.54 -6.03
CA THR A 255 -27.22 -20.52 -6.93
C THR A 255 -26.66 -21.95 -7.05
N PRO A 256 -26.44 -22.49 -8.27
CA PRO A 256 -25.85 -23.82 -8.43
C PRO A 256 -24.44 -23.90 -7.83
N THR A 257 -24.17 -24.94 -7.06
CA THR A 257 -22.87 -25.22 -6.45
C THR A 257 -22.00 -26.17 -7.26
N ASP A 258 -22.57 -26.77 -8.30
CA ASP A 258 -21.90 -27.71 -9.20
C ASP A 258 -21.13 -27.02 -10.34
N LYS A 259 -21.31 -25.70 -10.50
CA LYS A 259 -20.61 -24.91 -11.50
C LYS A 259 -20.43 -23.48 -11.01
N LEU A 260 -19.24 -23.17 -10.47
CA LEU A 260 -18.92 -21.83 -10.01
C LEU A 260 -18.09 -21.07 -11.04
N GLN A 261 -18.49 -19.86 -11.35
CA GLN A 261 -17.69 -18.95 -12.18
C GLN A 261 -17.00 -17.94 -11.30
N LEU A 262 -15.67 -17.91 -11.38
CA LEU A 262 -14.83 -16.96 -10.65
C LEU A 262 -14.16 -15.99 -11.63
N LYS A 263 -13.93 -14.77 -11.16
CA LYS A 263 -13.10 -13.77 -11.83
C LYS A 263 -12.00 -13.33 -10.88
N TYR A 264 -10.75 -13.67 -11.20
CA TYR A 264 -9.60 -13.18 -10.45
C TYR A 264 -9.42 -11.68 -10.69
N GLU A 265 -9.23 -10.93 -9.63
CA GLU A 265 -9.00 -9.50 -9.71
C GLU A 265 -7.56 -9.22 -10.14
N TYR A 266 -7.39 -8.36 -11.12
CA TYR A 266 -6.07 -8.01 -11.63
C TYR A 266 -5.94 -6.51 -11.97
N GLU A 267 -7.06 -5.80 -12.12
CA GLU A 267 -7.08 -4.39 -12.49
C GLU A 267 -6.85 -3.48 -11.29
N PHE A 268 -7.42 -3.82 -10.16
CA PHE A 268 -7.35 -3.04 -8.91
C PHE A 268 -7.65 -1.55 -9.12
N ALA A 269 -8.62 -1.24 -9.99
CA ALA A 269 -8.94 0.11 -10.41
C ALA A 269 -9.28 1.07 -9.25
N GLY A 270 -9.94 0.55 -8.20
CA GLY A 270 -10.23 1.33 -7.00
C GLY A 270 -8.99 1.80 -6.25
N GLN A 271 -7.89 1.06 -6.33
CA GLN A 271 -6.62 1.39 -5.68
C GLN A 271 -5.74 2.32 -6.54
N MET A 272 -5.96 2.41 -7.85
CA MET A 272 -5.25 3.34 -8.73
C MET A 272 -5.44 4.80 -8.32
N ARG A 273 -6.52 5.12 -7.58
CA ARG A 273 -6.78 6.47 -7.04
C ARG A 273 -5.72 6.97 -6.08
N GLN A 274 -4.85 6.11 -5.60
CA GLN A 274 -3.70 6.46 -4.75
C GLN A 274 -2.64 7.22 -5.53
N ASP A 275 -2.44 6.84 -6.79
CA ASP A 275 -1.53 7.48 -7.74
C ASP A 275 -2.37 8.12 -8.85
N ARG A 276 -2.48 9.45 -8.80
CA ARG A 276 -3.32 10.18 -9.76
C ARG A 276 -2.84 10.04 -11.20
N GLU A 277 -1.54 9.95 -11.41
CA GLU A 277 -0.98 9.74 -12.75
C GLU A 277 -1.41 8.37 -13.28
N LEU A 278 -1.30 7.34 -12.45
CA LEU A 278 -1.76 6.00 -12.77
C LEU A 278 -3.27 5.98 -13.03
N GLU A 279 -4.07 6.64 -12.19
CA GLU A 279 -5.52 6.76 -12.38
C GLU A 279 -5.85 7.39 -13.73
N MET A 280 -5.24 8.55 -14.04
CA MET A 280 -5.45 9.26 -15.30
C MET A 280 -5.03 8.45 -16.53
N VAL A 281 -3.93 7.72 -16.43
CA VAL A 281 -3.45 6.84 -17.51
C VAL A 281 -4.37 5.65 -17.69
N ALA A 282 -4.78 5.00 -16.61
CA ALA A 282 -5.62 3.82 -16.65
C ALA A 282 -7.05 4.10 -17.15
N GLU A 283 -7.59 5.31 -16.95
CA GLU A 283 -8.86 5.74 -17.54
C GLU A 283 -8.86 5.61 -19.07
N VAL A 284 -7.71 5.76 -19.71
CA VAL A 284 -7.56 5.74 -21.17
C VAL A 284 -6.88 4.45 -21.66
N PHE A 285 -5.80 4.05 -21.00
CA PHE A 285 -5.00 2.89 -21.39
C PHE A 285 -5.37 1.65 -20.55
N ASN A 286 -6.65 1.36 -20.47
CA ASN A 286 -7.12 0.14 -19.82
C ASN A 286 -6.79 -1.05 -20.74
N PRO A 287 -5.86 -1.95 -20.36
CA PRO A 287 -5.52 -3.11 -21.18
C PRO A 287 -6.70 -4.03 -21.38
N THR A 288 -6.74 -4.72 -22.51
CA THR A 288 -7.75 -5.72 -22.82
C THR A 288 -7.89 -6.76 -21.72
N PRO A 289 -9.11 -7.16 -21.34
CA PRO A 289 -9.31 -8.19 -20.34
C PRO A 289 -8.53 -9.48 -20.65
N PHE A 290 -7.86 -10.02 -19.65
CA PHE A 290 -7.15 -11.29 -19.75
C PHE A 290 -8.16 -12.45 -19.66
N PRO A 291 -8.35 -13.28 -20.71
CA PRO A 291 -9.36 -14.33 -20.71
C PRO A 291 -9.21 -15.33 -19.57
N LYS A 292 -7.96 -15.66 -19.20
CA LYS A 292 -7.66 -16.56 -18.08
C LYS A 292 -8.02 -15.99 -16.69
N ALA A 293 -8.34 -14.70 -16.59
CA ALA A 293 -8.83 -14.12 -15.35
C ALA A 293 -10.22 -14.64 -14.96
N THR A 294 -11.00 -15.13 -15.93
CA THR A 294 -12.31 -15.73 -15.67
C THR A 294 -12.20 -17.26 -15.82
N VAL A 295 -12.58 -17.97 -14.79
CA VAL A 295 -12.52 -19.43 -14.75
C VAL A 295 -13.86 -20.02 -14.33
N VAL A 296 -14.16 -21.20 -14.85
CA VAL A 296 -15.34 -21.98 -14.44
C VAL A 296 -14.82 -23.22 -13.73
N ILE A 297 -15.24 -23.38 -12.47
CA ILE A 297 -14.92 -24.53 -11.65
C ILE A 297 -16.15 -25.44 -11.69
N ASN A 298 -15.98 -26.65 -12.18
CA ASN A 298 -17.03 -27.66 -12.12
C ASN A 298 -17.00 -28.34 -10.75
N GLY A 299 -18.15 -28.63 -10.22
CA GLY A 299 -18.30 -29.35 -8.97
C GLY A 299 -17.52 -30.67 -9.02
N PRO A 300 -16.65 -30.93 -8.04
CA PRO A 300 -15.82 -32.12 -8.04
C PRO A 300 -16.67 -33.38 -7.82
N LYS A 301 -16.22 -34.53 -8.34
CA LYS A 301 -16.76 -35.81 -7.94
C LYS A 301 -16.53 -36.02 -6.44
N LYS A 302 -17.40 -36.78 -5.76
CA LYS A 302 -17.32 -37.02 -4.29
C LYS A 302 -15.90 -37.43 -3.81
N LYS A 303 -15.18 -38.24 -4.60
CA LYS A 303 -13.82 -38.68 -4.23
C LYS A 303 -12.80 -37.54 -4.32
N GLU A 304 -12.92 -36.68 -5.34
CA GLU A 304 -12.03 -35.52 -5.53
C GLU A 304 -12.29 -34.46 -4.47
N MET A 305 -13.56 -34.20 -4.14
CA MET A 305 -13.94 -33.29 -3.08
C MET A 305 -13.38 -33.72 -1.70
N LYS A 306 -13.42 -35.03 -1.40
CA LYS A 306 -12.82 -35.55 -0.16
C LYS A 306 -11.31 -35.29 -0.10
N ALA A 307 -10.59 -35.54 -1.19
CA ALA A 307 -9.15 -35.28 -1.25
C ALA A 307 -8.81 -33.78 -1.14
N THR A 308 -9.62 -32.90 -1.76
CA THR A 308 -9.45 -31.45 -1.63
C THR A 308 -9.80 -30.98 -0.23
N GLN A 309 -10.83 -31.55 0.40
CA GLN A 309 -11.17 -31.25 1.80
C GLN A 309 -10.05 -31.66 2.76
N GLU A 310 -9.44 -32.82 2.56
CA GLU A 310 -8.28 -33.26 3.35
C GLU A 310 -7.13 -32.26 3.22
N LYS A 311 -6.81 -31.80 2.01
CA LYS A 311 -5.78 -30.76 1.80
C LYS A 311 -6.16 -29.41 2.41
N PHE A 312 -7.42 -29.01 2.34
CA PHE A 312 -7.93 -27.80 2.98
C PHE A 312 -7.70 -27.86 4.49
N GLU A 313 -8.10 -28.98 5.13
CA GLU A 313 -7.89 -29.19 6.56
C GLU A 313 -6.40 -29.29 6.93
N GLU A 314 -5.56 -29.88 6.09
CA GLU A 314 -4.11 -29.85 6.25
C GLU A 314 -3.55 -28.42 6.19
N THR A 315 -4.05 -27.62 5.26
CA THR A 315 -3.67 -26.20 5.14
C THR A 315 -4.05 -25.42 6.38
N VAL A 316 -5.29 -25.58 6.87
CA VAL A 316 -5.75 -25.00 8.14
C VAL A 316 -4.82 -25.38 9.30
N LYS A 317 -4.45 -26.65 9.41
CA LYS A 317 -3.56 -27.13 10.48
C LYS A 317 -2.12 -26.64 10.35
N SER A 318 -1.65 -26.36 9.13
CA SER A 318 -0.28 -25.90 8.87
C SER A 318 -0.05 -24.43 9.17
N MET A 319 -1.09 -23.69 9.56
CA MET A 319 -0.99 -22.26 9.90
C MET A 319 -0.32 -22.01 11.26
N SER A 320 0.26 -23.03 11.89
CA SER A 320 0.99 -22.90 13.16
C SER A 320 2.22 -21.99 13.02
N LEU A 321 2.55 -21.28 14.08
CA LEU A 321 3.80 -20.51 14.18
C LEU A 321 5.02 -21.44 14.10
N ALA A 322 6.10 -20.88 13.53
CA ALA A 322 7.39 -21.53 13.48
C ALA A 322 7.92 -21.93 14.87
N GLU A 323 8.89 -22.81 14.88
CA GLU A 323 9.51 -23.54 15.99
C GLU A 323 10.06 -22.71 17.17
N HIS A 324 9.94 -21.37 17.11
CA HIS A 324 10.62 -20.42 18.01
C HIS A 324 9.76 -19.89 19.18
N ALA A 325 8.49 -20.32 19.32
CA ALA A 325 7.66 -19.84 20.41
C ALA A 325 7.54 -20.87 21.53
N THR A 326 7.59 -20.43 22.78
CA THR A 326 7.43 -21.34 23.93
C THR A 326 6.02 -21.87 24.00
N ALA A 327 5.82 -23.14 23.65
CA ALA A 327 4.53 -23.80 23.74
C ALA A 327 4.09 -24.03 25.19
N VAL A 328 2.79 -23.88 25.45
CA VAL A 328 2.21 -24.19 26.76
C VAL A 328 2.22 -25.69 26.97
N GLN A 329 2.71 -26.14 28.14
CA GLN A 329 2.89 -27.58 28.47
C GLN A 329 1.56 -28.32 28.65
N GLN A 330 0.52 -27.65 29.16
CA GLN A 330 -0.81 -28.22 29.44
C GLN A 330 -1.89 -27.27 28.92
N PRO A 331 -2.18 -27.31 27.62
CA PRO A 331 -3.10 -26.38 26.99
C PRO A 331 -4.58 -26.77 27.08
N GLU A 332 -4.93 -27.92 27.73
CA GLU A 332 -6.25 -28.54 27.65
C GLU A 332 -7.38 -27.63 28.15
N ASP A 333 -7.15 -26.89 29.25
CA ASP A 333 -8.14 -25.98 29.82
C ASP A 333 -8.39 -24.79 28.84
N TYR A 334 -7.32 -24.23 28.27
CA TYR A 334 -7.41 -23.15 27.27
C TYR A 334 -8.09 -23.65 26.01
N ALA A 335 -7.74 -24.87 25.55
CA ALA A 335 -8.33 -25.48 24.37
C ALA A 335 -9.84 -25.70 24.54
N GLN A 336 -10.27 -26.12 25.74
CA GLN A 336 -11.69 -26.27 26.03
C GLN A 336 -12.45 -24.94 25.92
N VAL A 337 -11.89 -23.84 26.44
CA VAL A 337 -12.49 -22.52 26.36
C VAL A 337 -12.62 -22.10 24.90
N ILE A 338 -11.54 -22.19 24.10
CA ILE A 338 -11.58 -21.83 22.67
C ILE A 338 -12.60 -22.72 21.94
N ASN A 339 -12.64 -24.03 22.16
CA ASN A 339 -13.61 -24.91 21.51
C ASN A 339 -15.06 -24.51 21.82
N ASN A 340 -15.36 -24.10 23.06
CA ASN A 340 -16.68 -23.59 23.43
C ASN A 340 -17.01 -22.29 22.66
N ILE A 341 -16.02 -21.39 22.52
CA ILE A 341 -16.18 -20.16 21.74
C ILE A 341 -16.42 -20.45 20.25
N LEU A 342 -15.64 -21.38 19.68
CA LEU A 342 -15.84 -21.79 18.28
C LEU A 342 -17.23 -22.43 18.08
N GLY A 343 -17.69 -23.21 19.06
CA GLY A 343 -19.05 -23.74 19.07
C GLY A 343 -20.13 -22.65 19.10
N ALA A 344 -19.94 -21.62 19.94
CA ALA A 344 -20.85 -20.48 20.04
C ALA A 344 -20.88 -19.64 18.74
N ILE A 345 -19.74 -19.47 18.08
CA ILE A 345 -19.65 -18.78 16.78
C ILE A 345 -20.44 -19.56 15.72
N LYS A 346 -20.24 -20.88 15.62
CA LYS A 346 -20.98 -21.74 14.68
C LYS A 346 -22.49 -21.70 14.93
N ALA A 347 -22.90 -21.71 16.20
CA ALA A 347 -24.29 -21.63 16.60
C ALA A 347 -24.88 -20.20 16.58
N LYS A 348 -24.07 -19.19 16.31
CA LYS A 348 -24.43 -17.75 16.42
C LYS A 348 -25.00 -17.38 17.79
N ASN A 349 -24.58 -18.09 18.85
CA ASN A 349 -24.98 -17.89 20.24
C ASN A 349 -23.88 -17.22 21.06
N TYR A 350 -23.56 -15.97 20.69
CA TYR A 350 -22.42 -15.24 21.22
C TYR A 350 -22.49 -14.93 22.72
N GLY A 351 -23.69 -14.77 23.28
CA GLY A 351 -23.88 -14.46 24.69
C GLY A 351 -23.51 -15.61 25.62
N SER A 352 -23.56 -16.86 25.14
CA SER A 352 -23.31 -18.08 25.98
C SER A 352 -21.85 -18.20 26.45
N VAL A 353 -20.93 -17.43 25.91
CA VAL A 353 -19.49 -17.52 26.19
C VAL A 353 -18.93 -16.30 26.92
N GLN A 354 -19.78 -15.36 27.33
CA GLN A 354 -19.38 -14.13 27.98
C GLN A 354 -18.46 -14.33 29.19
N ASP A 355 -18.72 -15.38 29.99
CA ASP A 355 -17.97 -15.68 31.21
C ASP A 355 -16.50 -16.04 30.97
N TYR A 356 -16.14 -16.43 29.73
CA TYR A 356 -14.76 -16.71 29.34
C TYR A 356 -13.94 -15.48 29.07
N PHE A 357 -14.55 -14.29 29.07
CA PHE A 357 -13.90 -13.03 28.71
C PHE A 357 -13.84 -12.08 29.90
N THR A 358 -12.86 -11.19 29.87
CA THR A 358 -12.96 -9.93 30.60
C THR A 358 -14.01 -9.04 29.92
N GLU A 359 -14.48 -7.99 30.58
CA GLU A 359 -15.42 -7.03 29.97
C GLU A 359 -14.90 -6.46 28.66
N GLY A 360 -13.63 -6.01 28.64
CA GLY A 360 -12.97 -5.49 27.43
C GLY A 360 -12.80 -6.55 26.34
N GLY A 361 -12.45 -7.76 26.73
CA GLY A 361 -12.32 -8.90 25.81
C GLY A 361 -13.66 -9.27 25.16
N PHE A 362 -14.75 -9.23 25.92
CA PHE A 362 -16.09 -9.52 25.38
C PHE A 362 -16.60 -8.41 24.45
N ASP A 363 -16.30 -7.15 24.75
CA ASP A 363 -16.59 -6.04 23.82
C ASP A 363 -15.84 -6.23 22.48
N MET A 364 -14.55 -6.61 22.54
CA MET A 364 -13.78 -6.93 21.33
C MET A 364 -14.37 -8.13 20.58
N PHE A 365 -14.76 -9.19 21.28
CA PHE A 365 -15.41 -10.35 20.69
C PHE A 365 -16.70 -9.96 19.96
N THR A 366 -17.55 -9.17 20.60
CA THR A 366 -18.81 -8.72 20.00
C THR A 366 -18.57 -7.87 18.75
N ARG A 367 -17.64 -6.94 18.81
CA ARG A 367 -17.32 -6.07 17.65
C ARG A 367 -16.65 -6.83 16.52
N LEU A 368 -15.71 -7.71 16.83
CA LEU A 368 -14.95 -8.41 15.79
C LEU A 368 -15.76 -9.57 15.20
N ILE A 369 -16.28 -10.43 16.05
CA ILE A 369 -16.88 -11.70 15.62
C ILE A 369 -18.35 -11.54 15.22
N ASN A 370 -19.17 -10.98 16.09
CA ASN A 370 -20.59 -10.81 15.79
C ASN A 370 -20.84 -9.75 14.72
N TYR A 371 -20.30 -8.54 14.89
CA TYR A 371 -20.47 -7.48 13.89
C TYR A 371 -19.74 -7.76 12.59
N GLY A 372 -18.58 -8.45 12.64
CA GLY A 372 -17.83 -8.90 11.48
C GLY A 372 -18.46 -10.12 10.78
N THR A 373 -19.58 -10.65 11.28
CA THR A 373 -20.22 -11.87 10.76
C THR A 373 -19.22 -13.00 10.52
N ALA A 374 -18.34 -13.22 11.52
CA ALA A 374 -17.25 -14.16 11.40
C ALA A 374 -17.73 -15.60 11.21
N SER A 375 -17.10 -16.33 10.33
CA SER A 375 -17.26 -17.78 10.14
C SER A 375 -15.91 -18.48 10.16
N ILE A 376 -15.87 -19.66 10.80
CA ILE A 376 -14.64 -20.41 11.00
C ILE A 376 -14.34 -21.24 9.75
N LEU A 377 -13.10 -21.22 9.29
CA LEU A 377 -12.64 -22.04 8.18
C LEU A 377 -12.06 -23.36 8.73
N GLY A 378 -12.59 -24.48 8.27
CA GLY A 378 -12.10 -25.81 8.61
C GLY A 378 -12.14 -26.14 10.09
N THR A 379 -11.19 -26.97 10.51
CA THR A 379 -11.00 -27.39 11.91
C THR A 379 -9.64 -26.88 12.38
N PRO A 380 -9.57 -25.72 13.06
CA PRO A 380 -8.30 -25.12 13.47
C PRO A 380 -7.50 -26.05 14.40
N ASN A 381 -6.19 -26.06 14.21
CA ASN A 381 -5.27 -26.67 15.15
C ASN A 381 -4.86 -25.61 16.18
N LEU A 382 -5.42 -25.70 17.38
CA LEU A 382 -5.22 -24.70 18.42
C LEU A 382 -3.79 -24.78 18.96
N ASN A 383 -3.03 -23.72 18.78
CA ASN A 383 -1.65 -23.60 19.25
C ASN A 383 -1.59 -22.54 20.35
N PHE A 384 -1.02 -22.90 21.50
CA PHE A 384 -0.94 -22.06 22.69
C PHE A 384 0.51 -21.74 23.01
N TYR A 385 0.80 -20.47 23.19
CA TYR A 385 2.15 -19.95 23.46
C TYR A 385 2.15 -19.10 24.71
N GLN A 386 3.20 -19.27 25.53
CA GLN A 386 3.40 -18.47 26.74
C GLN A 386 4.06 -17.13 26.40
N LEU A 387 3.52 -16.04 26.93
CA LEU A 387 4.10 -14.70 26.85
C LEU A 387 3.98 -14.01 28.21
N GLY A 388 5.05 -14.05 29.02
CA GLY A 388 4.98 -13.58 30.39
C GLY A 388 3.95 -14.40 31.21
N ASP A 389 3.01 -13.72 31.83
CA ASP A 389 1.88 -14.30 32.54
C ASP A 389 0.66 -14.59 31.64
N ARG A 390 0.73 -14.23 30.36
CA ARG A 390 -0.34 -14.42 29.36
C ARG A 390 -0.14 -15.68 28.55
N VAL A 391 -1.27 -16.21 28.05
CA VAL A 391 -1.27 -17.30 27.08
C VAL A 391 -1.98 -16.85 25.82
N ILE A 392 -1.35 -17.05 24.66
CA ILE A 392 -1.89 -16.66 23.35
C ILE A 392 -2.27 -17.92 22.57
N CYS A 393 -3.55 -18.03 22.19
CA CYS A 393 -4.01 -18.99 21.20
C CYS A 393 -3.94 -18.35 19.81
N ARG A 394 -3.31 -19.03 18.86
CA ARG A 394 -3.12 -18.54 17.49
C ARG A 394 -3.62 -19.54 16.46
N SER A 395 -3.67 -19.08 15.20
CA SER A 395 -3.97 -19.92 14.04
C SER A 395 -5.43 -20.40 13.99
N VAL A 396 -6.34 -19.45 14.22
CA VAL A 396 -7.78 -19.68 14.05
C VAL A 396 -8.28 -18.90 12.83
N PRO A 397 -8.23 -19.51 11.61
CA PRO A 397 -8.64 -18.81 10.40
C PRO A 397 -10.16 -18.60 10.38
N MET A 398 -10.53 -17.36 10.13
CA MET A 398 -11.94 -16.94 10.03
C MET A 398 -12.14 -16.04 8.83
N LYS A 399 -13.29 -16.20 8.16
CA LYS A 399 -13.79 -15.25 7.17
C LYS A 399 -14.57 -14.15 7.87
N PHE A 400 -14.41 -12.94 7.40
CA PHE A 400 -15.13 -11.75 7.85
C PHE A 400 -15.85 -11.09 6.69
N ALA A 401 -17.09 -10.65 6.93
CA ALA A 401 -17.92 -9.90 6.00
C ALA A 401 -18.64 -8.78 6.76
N PHE A 402 -17.91 -7.74 7.13
CA PHE A 402 -18.47 -6.60 7.86
C PHE A 402 -19.60 -5.96 7.09
N LYS A 403 -20.68 -5.65 7.77
CA LYS A 403 -21.83 -4.97 7.18
C LYS A 403 -21.40 -3.65 6.54
N ASN A 404 -21.87 -3.39 5.32
CA ASN A 404 -21.51 -2.24 4.49
C ASN A 404 -20.04 -2.21 4.01
N ASN A 405 -19.31 -3.31 4.13
CA ASN A 405 -18.04 -3.49 3.48
C ASN A 405 -18.25 -4.14 2.11
N ASN A 406 -17.65 -3.58 1.07
CA ASN A 406 -17.68 -4.14 -0.29
C ASN A 406 -16.62 -5.23 -0.48
N ARG A 407 -16.17 -5.85 0.61
CA ARG A 407 -15.14 -6.87 0.59
C ARG A 407 -15.37 -7.87 1.73
N SER A 408 -15.21 -9.16 1.45
CA SER A 408 -14.99 -10.17 2.47
C SER A 408 -13.53 -10.62 2.44
N PHE A 409 -13.00 -10.99 3.58
CA PHE A 409 -11.60 -11.38 3.71
C PHE A 409 -11.43 -12.48 4.77
N VAL A 410 -10.32 -13.19 4.67
CA VAL A 410 -9.90 -14.20 5.64
C VAL A 410 -8.79 -13.63 6.51
N GLU A 411 -8.89 -13.80 7.82
CA GLU A 411 -7.84 -13.43 8.76
C GLU A 411 -7.61 -14.55 9.76
N ASP A 412 -6.38 -14.69 10.18
CA ASP A 412 -6.03 -15.44 11.37
C ASP A 412 -6.51 -14.68 12.60
N VAL A 413 -7.14 -15.37 13.54
CA VAL A 413 -7.58 -14.76 14.79
C VAL A 413 -6.74 -15.30 15.94
N THR A 414 -6.29 -14.38 16.79
CA THR A 414 -5.55 -14.68 18.01
C THR A 414 -6.39 -14.33 19.21
N PHE A 415 -6.31 -15.16 20.27
CA PHE A 415 -6.97 -14.94 21.55
C PHE A 415 -5.90 -14.87 22.64
N THR A 416 -5.88 -13.78 23.40
CA THR A 416 -4.94 -13.60 24.52
C THR A 416 -5.68 -13.80 25.83
N PHE A 417 -5.23 -14.77 26.61
CA PHE A 417 -5.69 -15.02 27.97
C PHE A 417 -4.81 -14.26 28.96
N GLY A 418 -5.43 -13.57 29.90
CA GLY A 418 -4.76 -12.94 31.03
C GLY A 418 -4.39 -13.94 32.13
N ALA A 419 -3.78 -13.45 33.20
CA ALA A 419 -3.39 -14.26 34.37
C ALA A 419 -4.59 -14.92 35.08
N ASP A 420 -5.77 -14.34 34.97
CA ASP A 420 -7.04 -14.88 35.48
C ASP A 420 -7.67 -15.97 34.58
N ARG A 421 -6.96 -16.37 33.50
CA ARG A 421 -7.40 -17.31 32.46
C ARG A 421 -8.65 -16.85 31.67
N LYS A 422 -9.02 -15.58 31.76
CA LYS A 422 -10.04 -14.99 30.89
C LYS A 422 -9.42 -14.38 29.66
N ILE A 423 -10.15 -14.38 28.55
CA ILE A 423 -9.70 -13.72 27.32
C ILE A 423 -9.82 -12.22 27.49
N GLU A 424 -8.69 -11.54 27.48
CA GLU A 424 -8.58 -10.09 27.61
C GLU A 424 -8.49 -9.37 26.27
N SER A 425 -8.04 -10.08 25.21
CA SER A 425 -7.84 -9.49 23.89
C SER A 425 -8.08 -10.51 22.79
N ILE A 426 -8.61 -10.00 21.66
CA ILE A 426 -8.72 -10.72 20.40
C ILE A 426 -8.10 -9.85 19.33
N ALA A 427 -7.25 -10.43 18.48
CA ALA A 427 -6.59 -9.67 17.42
C ALA A 427 -6.57 -10.43 16.08
N PHE A 428 -6.45 -9.69 14.99
CA PHE A 428 -6.09 -10.22 13.69
C PHE A 428 -4.60 -10.54 13.67
N GLY A 429 -4.25 -11.76 13.35
CA GLY A 429 -2.87 -12.17 13.18
C GLY A 429 -2.17 -11.44 12.04
N LEU A 430 -0.85 -11.41 12.09
CA LEU A 430 -0.04 -10.92 10.98
C LEU A 430 -0.12 -11.86 9.78
N ASP A 431 0.03 -11.30 8.58
CA ASP A 431 0.22 -12.09 7.39
C ASP A 431 1.50 -12.93 7.49
N LYS A 432 1.50 -14.09 6.83
CA LYS A 432 2.60 -15.05 6.92
C LYS A 432 3.95 -14.41 6.62
N ALA A 433 4.06 -13.64 5.54
CA ALA A 433 5.30 -12.96 5.17
C ALA A 433 5.79 -12.01 6.28
N ALA A 434 4.90 -11.16 6.78
CA ALA A 434 5.21 -10.24 7.88
C ALA A 434 5.61 -10.95 9.17
N ARG A 435 4.98 -12.08 9.45
CA ARG A 435 5.31 -12.93 10.59
C ARG A 435 6.66 -13.61 10.42
N ASP A 436 6.92 -14.19 9.23
CA ASP A 436 8.18 -14.86 8.92
C ASP A 436 9.36 -13.88 8.98
N ASP A 437 9.18 -12.64 8.58
CA ASP A 437 10.19 -11.57 8.72
C ASP A 437 10.58 -11.32 10.19
N ILE A 438 9.64 -11.46 11.13
CA ILE A 438 9.90 -11.27 12.56
C ILE A 438 10.54 -12.52 13.17
N PHE A 439 10.03 -13.72 12.83
CA PHE A 439 10.42 -14.96 13.50
C PHE A 439 11.63 -15.65 12.89
N ASN A 440 11.82 -15.60 11.56
CA ASN A 440 12.87 -16.35 10.87
C ASN A 440 14.16 -15.55 10.63
N ARG A 441 14.18 -14.25 10.95
CA ARG A 441 15.36 -13.42 10.74
C ARG A 441 16.40 -13.67 11.85
N GLU A 442 17.58 -14.15 11.47
CA GLU A 442 18.72 -14.20 12.39
C GLU A 442 19.18 -12.77 12.69
N ALA A 443 18.94 -12.32 13.92
CA ALA A 443 19.43 -11.04 14.40
C ALA A 443 20.03 -11.22 15.79
N ALA A 444 21.27 -10.77 15.97
CA ALA A 444 21.96 -10.84 17.26
C ALA A 444 21.19 -10.06 18.34
N GLY A 445 20.92 -10.72 19.46
CA GLY A 445 20.26 -10.11 20.61
C GLY A 445 18.73 -10.14 20.59
N TRP A 446 18.11 -10.89 19.68
CA TRP A 446 16.67 -11.12 19.65
C TRP A 446 16.33 -12.41 20.37
N THR A 447 15.51 -12.30 21.41
CA THR A 447 14.90 -13.47 22.06
C THR A 447 13.56 -13.77 21.42
N ASP A 448 13.09 -15.03 21.56
CA ASP A 448 11.78 -15.43 21.08
C ASP A 448 10.65 -14.64 21.77
N SER A 449 10.86 -14.28 23.03
CA SER A 449 9.96 -13.41 23.78
C SER A 449 9.79 -12.05 23.12
N ILE A 450 10.89 -11.38 22.73
CA ILE A 450 10.85 -10.09 22.04
C ILE A 450 10.15 -10.19 20.68
N ARG A 451 10.41 -11.27 19.92
CA ARG A 451 9.72 -11.53 18.65
C ARG A 451 8.21 -11.64 18.83
N MET A 452 7.79 -12.37 19.86
CA MET A 452 6.39 -12.54 20.20
C MET A 452 5.75 -11.21 20.65
N VAL A 453 6.45 -10.41 21.47
CA VAL A 453 5.98 -9.08 21.88
C VAL A 453 5.75 -8.19 20.67
N ILE A 454 6.71 -8.11 19.73
CA ILE A 454 6.61 -7.30 18.53
C ILE A 454 5.44 -7.78 17.65
N ALA A 455 5.32 -9.08 17.41
CA ALA A 455 4.22 -9.64 16.62
C ALA A 455 2.87 -9.31 17.25
N THR A 456 2.71 -9.56 18.54
CA THR A 456 1.47 -9.28 19.29
C THR A 456 1.14 -7.79 19.31
N PHE A 457 2.15 -6.93 19.47
CA PHE A 457 1.98 -5.48 19.41
C PHE A 457 1.42 -5.02 18.06
N LEU A 458 2.01 -5.49 16.94
CA LEU A 458 1.55 -5.14 15.60
C LEU A 458 0.15 -5.69 15.30
N GLU A 459 -0.17 -6.89 15.78
CA GLU A 459 -1.50 -7.50 15.67
C GLU A 459 -2.56 -6.69 16.41
N ASN A 460 -2.26 -6.28 17.64
CA ASN A 460 -3.14 -5.40 18.42
C ASN A 460 -3.27 -4.02 17.78
N TYR A 461 -2.17 -3.46 17.24
CA TYR A 461 -2.20 -2.18 16.56
C TYR A 461 -3.14 -2.21 15.35
N LYS A 462 -2.98 -3.18 14.42
CA LYS A 462 -3.87 -3.29 13.25
C LYS A 462 -5.32 -3.54 13.64
N THR A 463 -5.54 -4.38 14.67
CA THR A 463 -6.88 -4.73 15.16
C THR A 463 -7.58 -3.54 15.82
N ALA A 464 -6.83 -2.69 16.52
CA ALA A 464 -7.38 -1.49 17.14
C ALA A 464 -7.99 -0.52 16.11
N PHE A 465 -7.43 -0.44 14.90
CA PHE A 465 -8.04 0.31 13.81
C PHE A 465 -9.32 -0.35 13.30
N ALA A 466 -9.33 -1.68 13.14
CA ALA A 466 -10.52 -2.41 12.70
C ALA A 466 -11.67 -2.29 13.71
N LEU A 467 -11.37 -2.35 15.00
CA LEU A 467 -12.33 -2.21 16.10
C LEU A 467 -12.56 -0.76 16.52
N LYS A 468 -11.86 0.21 15.93
CA LYS A 468 -11.94 1.64 16.25
C LYS A 468 -11.66 1.96 17.72
N ARG A 469 -10.64 1.30 18.28
CA ARG A 469 -10.23 1.47 19.68
C ARG A 469 -9.27 2.65 19.84
N ALA A 470 -9.81 3.86 19.86
CA ALA A 470 -9.04 5.09 20.05
C ALA A 470 -8.34 5.15 21.41
N ASP A 471 -8.94 4.56 22.45
CA ASP A 471 -8.37 4.39 23.78
C ASP A 471 -7.06 3.60 23.76
N TYR A 472 -7.06 2.46 23.08
CA TYR A 472 -5.86 1.64 22.91
C TYR A 472 -4.80 2.38 22.08
N ILE A 473 -5.18 2.97 20.94
CA ILE A 473 -4.24 3.76 20.13
C ILE A 473 -3.62 4.89 20.97
N LYS A 474 -4.41 5.55 21.81
CA LYS A 474 -3.90 6.59 22.71
C LYS A 474 -2.91 6.05 23.73
N SER A 475 -3.17 4.87 24.31
CA SER A 475 -2.33 4.29 25.37
C SER A 475 -0.96 3.85 24.89
N ILE A 476 -0.82 3.41 23.64
CA ILE A 476 0.44 2.89 23.09
C ILE A 476 1.39 3.96 22.55
N PHE A 477 1.02 5.24 22.57
CA PHE A 477 1.91 6.34 22.19
C PHE A 477 2.49 7.04 23.41
N ASP A 478 3.79 7.33 23.37
CA ASP A 478 4.43 8.23 24.32
C ASP A 478 3.81 9.62 24.25
N ASP A 479 3.80 10.35 25.37
CA ASP A 479 3.22 11.68 25.41
C ASP A 479 4.01 12.68 24.55
N ASP A 480 5.33 12.46 24.43
CA ASP A 480 6.25 13.25 23.61
C ASP A 480 6.56 12.58 22.26
N ALA A 481 5.72 11.63 21.81
CA ALA A 481 5.94 10.91 20.57
C ALA A 481 6.05 11.85 19.37
N ILE A 482 7.03 11.57 18.50
CA ILE A 482 7.19 12.26 17.22
C ILE A 482 6.30 11.57 16.20
N ILE A 483 5.25 12.26 15.78
CA ILE A 483 4.27 11.71 14.83
C ILE A 483 4.31 12.55 13.57
N ILE A 484 4.68 11.93 12.44
CA ILE A 484 4.70 12.56 11.13
C ILE A 484 3.72 11.81 10.23
N VAL A 485 2.73 12.53 9.73
CA VAL A 485 1.77 12.01 8.77
C VAL A 485 2.02 12.61 7.40
N GLY A 486 2.10 11.76 6.39
CA GLY A 486 2.13 12.18 5.00
C GLY A 486 0.70 12.41 4.51
N HIS A 487 0.44 13.56 3.92
CA HIS A 487 -0.80 13.82 3.20
C HIS A 487 -0.47 14.07 1.74
N VAL A 488 -1.06 13.29 0.86
CA VAL A 488 -1.06 13.59 -0.56
C VAL A 488 -1.99 14.78 -0.76
N ILE A 489 -1.40 15.97 -1.00
CA ILE A 489 -2.19 17.17 -1.23
C ILE A 489 -2.58 17.20 -2.69
N LYS A 490 -3.85 16.94 -2.95
CA LYS A 490 -4.49 17.27 -4.22
C LYS A 490 -4.83 18.77 -4.19
N LYS A 491 -3.98 19.61 -4.74
CA LYS A 491 -4.33 21.02 -4.95
C LYS A 491 -5.34 21.10 -6.09
N ALA A 492 -6.62 21.05 -5.74
CA ALA A 492 -7.66 21.52 -6.64
C ALA A 492 -7.55 23.06 -6.71
N GLN A 493 -6.91 23.58 -7.73
CA GLN A 493 -7.11 24.98 -8.06
C GLN A 493 -8.51 25.13 -8.68
N LYS A 494 -9.42 25.72 -7.90
CA LYS A 494 -10.68 26.22 -8.44
C LYS A 494 -10.38 27.37 -9.37
N SER A 495 -10.27 27.13 -10.66
CA SER A 495 -10.39 28.17 -11.68
C SER A 495 -10.74 27.59 -13.03
N ALA A 496 -11.78 28.18 -13.60
CA ALA A 496 -12.24 28.22 -14.99
C ALA A 496 -12.11 26.94 -15.86
N GLU A 497 -13.08 26.74 -16.71
CA GLU A 497 -13.37 25.62 -17.60
C GLU A 497 -12.21 24.94 -18.36
N ASN A 498 -10.99 25.49 -18.30
CA ASN A 498 -9.78 24.93 -18.91
C ASN A 498 -8.74 24.38 -17.94
N SER A 499 -9.01 24.33 -16.62
CA SER A 499 -8.02 23.90 -15.61
C SER A 499 -8.01 22.39 -15.30
N LYS A 500 -8.47 21.56 -16.21
CA LYS A 500 -8.39 20.09 -16.09
C LYS A 500 -6.94 19.54 -15.97
N TYR A 501 -5.95 20.41 -16.15
CA TYR A 501 -4.54 20.03 -16.27
C TYR A 501 -3.67 20.34 -15.03
N LEU A 502 -4.24 20.89 -13.95
CA LEU A 502 -3.46 21.40 -12.83
C LEU A 502 -3.77 20.67 -11.53
N ASP A 503 -3.24 19.47 -11.38
CA ASP A 503 -3.24 18.77 -10.10
C ASP A 503 -1.81 18.32 -9.77
N ASN A 504 -1.16 19.06 -8.89
CA ASN A 504 0.13 18.70 -8.32
C ASN A 504 -0.11 17.84 -7.06
N GLU A 505 0.30 16.59 -7.11
CA GLU A 505 0.45 15.78 -5.91
C GLU A 505 1.73 16.19 -5.19
N MET A 506 1.59 16.88 -4.08
CA MET A 506 2.68 17.07 -3.13
C MET A 506 2.39 16.24 -1.89
N VAL A 507 3.32 15.39 -1.49
CA VAL A 507 3.24 14.78 -0.17
C VAL A 507 3.66 15.85 0.84
N LYS A 508 2.69 16.36 1.60
CA LYS A 508 2.96 17.23 2.71
C LYS A 508 3.15 16.39 3.96
N HIS A 509 4.33 16.41 4.51
CA HIS A 509 4.58 15.86 5.82
C HIS A 509 4.17 16.88 6.88
N THR A 510 3.33 16.45 7.81
CA THR A 510 2.87 17.30 8.91
C THR A 510 3.25 16.61 10.22
N ARG A 511 4.00 17.31 11.06
CA ARG A 511 4.25 16.87 12.43
C ARG A 511 3.03 17.18 13.29
N LEU A 512 2.55 16.18 14.00
CA LEU A 512 1.43 16.27 14.91
C LEU A 512 1.88 15.95 16.33
N SER A 513 1.27 16.59 17.30
CA SER A 513 1.30 16.13 18.67
C SER A 513 0.47 14.85 18.84
N LYS A 514 0.73 14.07 19.89
CA LYS A 514 -0.11 12.91 20.25
C LYS A 514 -1.60 13.27 20.28
N GLN A 515 -1.95 14.40 20.92
CA GLN A 515 -3.34 14.83 21.05
C GLN A 515 -3.99 15.14 19.69
N GLU A 516 -3.28 15.80 18.79
CA GLU A 516 -3.80 16.10 17.45
C GLU A 516 -3.96 14.82 16.63
N TYR A 517 -2.99 13.91 16.70
CA TYR A 517 -3.06 12.62 16.03
C TYR A 517 -4.26 11.80 16.51
N ILE A 518 -4.45 11.67 17.83
CA ILE A 518 -5.58 10.93 18.40
C ILE A 518 -6.92 11.54 17.99
N ARG A 519 -7.06 12.87 18.03
CA ARG A 519 -8.28 13.55 17.53
C ARG A 519 -8.56 13.24 16.06
N ASN A 520 -7.51 13.14 15.23
CA ASN A 520 -7.66 12.79 13.81
C ASN A 520 -8.09 11.31 13.65
N VAL A 521 -7.51 10.41 14.44
CA VAL A 521 -7.91 8.99 14.48
C VAL A 521 -9.36 8.85 14.91
N GLU A 522 -9.79 9.51 15.99
CA GLU A 522 -11.18 9.48 16.45
C GLU A 522 -12.16 10.00 15.39
N ARG A 523 -11.77 11.07 14.67
CA ARG A 523 -12.59 11.60 13.57
C ARG A 523 -12.68 10.59 12.43
N SER A 524 -11.57 9.95 12.05
CA SER A 524 -11.55 8.88 11.05
C SER A 524 -12.41 7.70 11.48
N PHE A 525 -12.36 7.29 12.75
CA PHE A 525 -13.18 6.20 13.28
C PHE A 525 -14.68 6.49 13.23
N LYS A 526 -15.06 7.75 13.43
CA LYS A 526 -16.48 8.18 13.33
C LYS A 526 -16.96 8.24 11.89
N SER A 527 -16.12 8.66 10.96
CA SER A 527 -16.50 8.85 9.55
C SER A 527 -16.48 7.55 8.72
N ASN A 528 -15.75 6.55 9.13
CA ASN A 528 -15.64 5.29 8.40
C ASN A 528 -16.50 4.20 9.05
N GLN A 529 -17.16 3.39 8.23
CA GLN A 529 -17.95 2.25 8.71
C GLN A 529 -17.05 1.09 9.09
N PHE A 530 -16.02 0.83 8.31
CA PHE A 530 -14.97 -0.15 8.61
C PHE A 530 -13.59 0.43 8.30
N ILE A 531 -12.58 -0.17 8.92
CA ILE A 531 -11.17 0.04 8.63
C ILE A 531 -10.49 -1.32 8.70
N ASN A 532 -9.72 -1.65 7.68
CA ASN A 532 -8.86 -2.82 7.67
C ASN A 532 -7.44 -2.40 7.31
N ILE A 533 -6.46 -2.91 8.04
CA ILE A 533 -5.04 -2.70 7.79
C ILE A 533 -4.39 -4.05 7.54
N ARG A 534 -3.70 -4.16 6.42
CA ARG A 534 -2.86 -5.31 6.11
C ARG A 534 -1.40 -4.90 6.23
N PHE A 535 -0.61 -5.71 6.90
CA PHE A 535 0.83 -5.54 7.03
C PHE A 535 1.56 -6.61 6.24
N THR A 536 2.45 -6.17 5.36
CA THR A 536 3.33 -7.03 4.58
C THR A 536 4.74 -6.44 4.63
N ASP A 537 5.77 -7.24 4.35
CA ASP A 537 7.16 -6.79 4.24
C ASP A 537 7.63 -5.96 5.46
N ASN A 538 7.83 -6.65 6.57
CA ASN A 538 8.34 -6.05 7.81
C ASN A 538 9.86 -6.08 7.84
N ASP A 539 10.47 -4.95 8.16
CA ASP A 539 11.89 -4.86 8.48
C ASP A 539 12.03 -4.32 9.91
N VAL A 540 12.50 -5.18 10.79
CA VAL A 540 12.63 -4.85 12.22
C VAL A 540 14.10 -4.84 12.61
N LYS A 541 14.54 -3.78 13.30
CA LYS A 541 15.91 -3.63 13.77
C LYS A 541 15.96 -3.11 15.21
N LYS A 542 16.83 -3.71 16.02
CA LYS A 542 17.13 -3.19 17.36
C LYS A 542 17.92 -1.88 17.24
N MET A 543 17.47 -0.87 17.98
CA MET A 543 18.04 0.47 17.99
C MET A 543 19.03 0.61 19.15
N GLY A 544 20.29 0.88 18.84
CA GLY A 544 21.31 1.17 19.86
C GLY A 544 21.77 -0.03 20.68
N VAL A 545 22.83 0.19 21.46
CA VAL A 545 23.41 -0.79 22.38
C VAL A 545 22.83 -0.53 23.77
N GLY A 546 22.14 -1.51 24.34
CA GLY A 546 21.66 -1.45 25.73
C GLY A 546 20.25 -0.94 25.96
N ALA A 547 19.54 -0.49 24.92
CA ALA A 547 18.12 -0.15 25.00
C ALA A 547 17.26 -1.19 24.25
N ASP A 548 16.15 -1.59 24.85
CA ASP A 548 15.16 -2.45 24.18
C ASP A 548 14.18 -1.62 23.36
N THR A 549 14.74 -0.87 22.39
CA THR A 549 14.00 -0.05 21.44
C THR A 549 14.18 -0.60 20.04
N TYR A 550 13.09 -0.72 19.29
CA TYR A 550 13.06 -1.34 17.98
C TYR A 550 12.47 -0.41 16.94
N GLY A 551 13.16 -0.27 15.81
CA GLY A 551 12.63 0.38 14.61
C GLY A 551 11.97 -0.67 13.71
N ILE A 552 10.72 -0.44 13.37
CA ILE A 552 9.90 -1.34 12.56
C ILE A 552 9.43 -0.59 11.33
N GLN A 553 9.90 -0.97 10.15
CA GLN A 553 9.38 -0.47 8.88
C GLN A 553 8.45 -1.52 8.29
N ILE A 554 7.23 -1.11 7.97
CA ILE A 554 6.15 -2.01 7.58
C ILE A 554 5.52 -1.48 6.29
N HIS A 555 5.37 -2.32 5.29
CA HIS A 555 4.47 -2.02 4.17
C HIS A 555 3.04 -2.17 4.66
N GLN A 556 2.27 -1.07 4.59
CA GLN A 556 0.92 -0.99 5.08
C GLN A 556 -0.05 -0.74 3.92
N ASP A 557 -1.01 -1.64 3.76
CA ASP A 557 -2.22 -1.35 2.99
C ASP A 557 -3.34 -0.96 3.96
N TYR A 558 -3.90 0.23 3.77
CA TYR A 558 -5.00 0.75 4.57
C TYR A 558 -6.27 0.80 3.73
N TYR A 559 -7.32 0.16 4.21
CA TYR A 559 -8.63 0.14 3.57
C TYR A 559 -9.68 0.66 4.52
N SER A 560 -10.50 1.58 4.06
CA SER A 560 -11.68 2.04 4.79
C SER A 560 -12.88 2.20 3.85
N SER A 561 -14.04 2.49 4.40
CA SER A 561 -15.26 2.70 3.59
C SER A 561 -15.17 3.90 2.63
N SER A 562 -14.29 4.87 2.90
CA SER A 562 -14.19 6.12 2.14
C SER A 562 -12.80 6.38 1.55
N TYR A 563 -11.78 5.63 1.95
CA TYR A 563 -10.40 5.90 1.60
C TYR A 563 -9.57 4.61 1.60
N SER A 564 -8.62 4.52 0.70
CA SER A 564 -7.59 3.48 0.72
C SER A 564 -6.25 4.09 0.37
N ASP A 565 -5.18 3.62 1.01
CA ASP A 565 -3.81 3.94 0.65
C ASP A 565 -2.88 2.74 0.85
N THR A 566 -1.71 2.82 0.24
CA THR A 566 -0.60 1.90 0.44
C THR A 566 0.67 2.71 0.63
N GLY A 567 1.54 2.27 1.50
CA GLY A 567 2.79 2.96 1.78
C GLY A 567 3.57 2.26 2.88
N TYR A 568 4.55 2.97 3.41
CA TYR A 568 5.43 2.45 4.44
C TYR A 568 5.20 3.19 5.76
N LEU A 569 4.78 2.44 6.75
CA LEU A 569 4.69 2.86 8.13
C LEU A 569 6.02 2.57 8.82
N PHE A 570 6.59 3.55 9.48
CA PHE A 570 7.71 3.35 10.39
C PHE A 570 7.28 3.60 11.83
N LEU A 571 7.60 2.66 12.71
CA LEU A 571 7.38 2.76 14.15
C LEU A 571 8.71 2.55 14.88
N MET A 572 9.03 3.46 15.79
CA MET A 572 10.05 3.22 16.81
C MET A 572 9.35 2.87 18.10
N VAL A 573 9.51 1.63 18.54
CA VAL A 573 8.80 1.07 19.69
C VAL A 573 9.80 0.81 20.82
N ASP A 574 9.49 1.34 21.99
CA ASP A 574 10.19 1.10 23.24
C ASP A 574 9.60 -0.14 23.92
N LEU A 575 10.42 -1.15 24.15
CA LEU A 575 10.09 -2.41 24.81
C LEU A 575 10.86 -2.60 26.14
N ASN A 576 11.39 -1.52 26.74
CA ASN A 576 11.99 -1.63 28.07
C ASN A 576 10.98 -2.14 29.11
N ASP A 577 9.68 -1.86 28.91
CA ASP A 577 8.57 -2.54 29.56
C ASP A 577 7.83 -3.35 28.50
N ILE A 578 8.04 -4.66 28.51
CA ILE A 578 7.44 -5.58 27.52
C ILE A 578 5.92 -5.71 27.67
N ASP A 579 5.37 -5.39 28.82
CA ASP A 579 3.94 -5.41 29.09
C ASP A 579 3.23 -4.12 28.62
N GLN A 580 4.02 -3.04 28.43
CA GLN A 580 3.54 -1.75 27.96
C GLN A 580 4.37 -1.21 26.80
N PRO A 581 4.39 -1.87 25.64
CA PRO A 581 5.07 -1.35 24.46
C PRO A 581 4.63 0.07 24.10
N CYS A 582 5.60 0.97 23.87
CA CYS A 582 5.30 2.38 23.67
C CYS A 582 5.93 2.92 22.38
N ILE A 583 5.13 3.59 21.53
CA ILE A 583 5.59 4.22 20.29
C ILE A 583 6.21 5.57 20.61
N LYS A 584 7.50 5.72 20.32
CA LYS A 584 8.24 6.98 20.43
C LYS A 584 8.24 7.78 19.12
N VAL A 585 8.26 7.09 17.98
CA VAL A 585 8.23 7.72 16.66
C VAL A 585 7.26 6.96 15.76
N ARG A 586 6.43 7.70 15.03
CA ARG A 586 5.58 7.19 13.96
C ARG A 586 5.73 8.07 12.74
N THR A 587 6.13 7.49 11.62
CA THR A 587 6.11 8.19 10.32
C THR A 587 5.39 7.34 9.28
N TRP A 588 4.82 7.98 8.28
CA TRP A 588 4.24 7.31 7.11
C TRP A 588 4.68 8.02 5.85
N GLN A 589 5.02 7.26 4.83
CA GLN A 589 5.45 7.77 3.54
C GLN A 589 5.02 6.81 2.41
N PRO A 590 4.76 7.33 1.19
CA PRO A 590 4.25 6.50 0.10
C PRO A 590 5.31 5.56 -0.49
N LYS A 591 6.60 5.84 -0.30
CA LYS A 591 7.71 5.04 -0.82
C LYS A 591 8.57 4.51 0.31
N ARG A 592 9.14 3.30 0.11
CA ARG A 592 10.12 2.75 1.05
C ARG A 592 11.34 3.66 1.14
N ASP A 593 11.79 3.94 2.35
CA ASP A 593 13.07 4.63 2.55
C ASP A 593 14.19 3.58 2.60
N PRO A 594 15.07 3.52 1.59
CA PRO A 594 16.16 2.56 1.56
C PRO A 594 17.19 2.82 2.66
N ASN A 595 17.26 4.04 3.20
CA ASN A 595 18.23 4.42 4.22
C ASN A 595 17.84 3.93 5.61
N ILE A 596 16.56 3.67 5.88
CA ILE A 596 16.11 3.08 7.14
C ILE A 596 16.74 1.70 7.35
N ASN A 597 16.98 0.96 6.28
CA ASN A 597 17.50 -0.41 6.35
C ASN A 597 19.01 -0.52 6.35
N SER A 598 19.75 0.49 5.85
CA SER A 598 21.20 0.35 5.61
C SER A 598 22.09 0.93 6.68
N THR A 599 21.58 1.69 7.64
CA THR A 599 22.41 2.54 8.49
C THR A 599 22.03 2.65 9.96
N PHE A 600 21.43 1.61 10.53
CA PHE A 600 21.24 1.57 11.99
C PHE A 600 22.57 1.43 12.79
N ASP A 601 23.69 1.48 12.12
CA ASP A 601 24.98 1.28 12.78
C ASP A 601 25.62 2.56 13.33
N LYS A 602 25.01 3.75 13.21
CA LYS A 602 25.50 4.96 13.91
C LYS A 602 24.42 6.02 14.11
N SER A 603 24.22 6.34 15.32
CA SER A 603 23.23 7.12 16.03
C SER A 603 22.79 8.50 15.50
N ASP A 604 23.49 9.11 14.56
CA ASP A 604 23.26 10.51 14.19
C ASP A 604 22.41 10.71 12.93
N ARG A 605 22.15 9.66 12.13
CA ARG A 605 21.41 9.77 10.86
C ARG A 605 19.89 9.60 11.00
N TYR A 606 19.44 9.13 12.13
CA TYR A 606 18.01 8.97 12.41
C TYR A 606 17.30 10.32 12.48
N TYR A 607 17.95 11.31 13.05
CA TYR A 607 17.47 12.69 13.05
C TYR A 607 17.47 13.31 11.64
N GLY A 608 18.36 12.90 10.75
CA GLY A 608 18.42 13.39 9.37
C GLY A 608 17.20 13.01 8.52
N LEU A 609 16.59 11.84 8.75
CA LEU A 609 15.35 11.42 8.09
C LEU A 609 14.11 12.18 8.57
N ILE A 610 14.14 12.59 9.83
CA ILE A 610 13.08 13.38 10.45
C ILE A 610 13.29 14.89 10.19
N TYR A 611 14.52 15.35 10.02
CA TYR A 611 14.90 16.76 9.92
C TYR A 611 15.54 17.19 8.59
N GLY A 612 15.90 16.25 7.70
CA GLY A 612 16.54 16.56 6.40
C GLY A 612 15.60 16.99 5.28
N GLY A 613 14.31 16.95 5.50
CA GLY A 613 13.31 17.61 4.64
C GLY A 613 13.13 19.04 5.15
N ASN A 614 13.36 20.04 4.32
CA ASN A 614 12.95 21.42 4.62
C ASN A 614 11.47 21.41 5.01
N PHE A 615 11.19 21.51 6.31
CA PHE A 615 9.86 21.69 6.87
C PHE A 615 9.40 23.12 6.70
#